data_7a455b6c15b4e7f90cd1e349771dc812
#
_entry.id   7a455b6c15b4e7f90cd1e349771dc812
#
_cell.length_a   1.000
_cell.length_b   1.000
_cell.length_c   1.000
_cell.angle_alpha   90.00
_cell.angle_beta   90.00
_cell.angle_gamma   90.00
#
_symmetry.space_group_name_H-M   'P 1'
#
loop_
_entity.id
_entity.type
_entity.pdbx_description
1 polymer ?
#
loop_
_entity_poly.entity_id
_entity_poly.type
_entity_poly.pdbx_seq_one_letter_code
_entity_poly.pdbx_strand_id
1 'polypeptide(L)'
;MMRAQRFYADTGTVAVEDIPIPEPGPGEVLVRVAYCGICHTDLSVIDGNFPSQQPVVTQGHETSGTVAKLGPGVAGWQVGDRVIVEAGKPCHRCDRCVRGDLANCNQMLIMGCDYDGGWAEYTVAHSLGLTRVPDEVSMQHAAILADAVATPFGAVVRTGRVSVGESVGIWGVGGLGSHMVQMARLSGAAPIVAVDTNPAVLERAVSLGADYAFDARDENLASRITEATQGKGLDVTFDAVGRNASFQQALENTARSGRLVLVGLSADSPSLGTTSEFGVSRKQILAHLGYQNSDVAILAGLVARGRLDLSQSISEIVPLDQVAAGIDRLVRQEGNPIRILVQP
;
A
#
# COMPACT_ATOMS: atom_id res chain seq x y z
N MET A 1 12.94 -1.19 -28.66
CA MET A 1 11.75 -1.94 -28.20
C MET A 1 12.02 -2.42 -26.80
N MET A 2 10.99 -2.63 -25.98
CA MET A 2 11.03 -3.20 -24.63
C MET A 2 9.85 -4.12 -24.44
N ARG A 3 9.96 -5.09 -23.55
CA ARG A 3 8.84 -5.93 -23.11
C ARG A 3 8.05 -5.20 -22.04
N ALA A 4 6.72 -5.24 -22.14
CA ALA A 4 5.80 -4.67 -21.17
C ALA A 4 4.51 -5.50 -21.08
N GLN A 5 3.96 -5.60 -19.87
CA GLN A 5 2.59 -6.06 -19.72
C GLN A 5 1.64 -4.96 -20.17
N ARG A 6 0.58 -5.34 -20.90
CA ARG A 6 -0.48 -4.42 -21.33
C ARG A 6 -1.83 -4.92 -20.81
N PHE A 7 -2.56 -4.07 -20.15
CA PHE A 7 -3.95 -4.29 -19.79
C PHE A 7 -4.84 -3.51 -20.75
N TYR A 8 -5.80 -4.20 -21.35
CA TYR A 8 -6.79 -3.65 -22.28
C TYR A 8 -8.13 -3.52 -21.56
N ALA A 9 -8.56 -2.28 -21.27
CA ALA A 9 -9.74 -2.01 -20.45
C ALA A 9 -11.06 -2.46 -21.10
N ASP A 10 -11.13 -2.49 -22.42
CA ASP A 10 -12.32 -2.90 -23.18
C ASP A 10 -12.58 -4.41 -23.15
N THR A 11 -11.53 -5.22 -23.08
CA THR A 11 -11.59 -6.69 -23.10
C THR A 11 -11.24 -7.33 -21.76
N GLY A 12 -10.66 -6.58 -20.81
CA GLY A 12 -10.08 -7.12 -19.58
C GLY A 12 -8.83 -7.98 -19.81
N THR A 13 -8.25 -7.93 -21.01
CA THR A 13 -7.11 -8.78 -21.38
C THR A 13 -5.81 -8.25 -20.80
N VAL A 14 -4.98 -9.16 -20.28
CA VAL A 14 -3.61 -8.90 -19.84
C VAL A 14 -2.65 -9.68 -20.76
N ALA A 15 -1.76 -9.00 -21.44
CA ALA A 15 -0.78 -9.60 -22.35
C ALA A 15 0.61 -8.99 -22.15
N VAL A 16 1.68 -9.73 -22.48
CA VAL A 16 3.04 -9.20 -22.54
C VAL A 16 3.41 -9.00 -23.99
N GLU A 17 3.85 -7.79 -24.33
CA GLU A 17 4.09 -7.34 -25.69
C GLU A 17 5.40 -6.58 -25.82
N ASP A 18 5.91 -6.50 -27.05
CA ASP A 18 7.03 -5.63 -27.42
C ASP A 18 6.52 -4.25 -27.85
N ILE A 19 6.81 -3.24 -27.05
CA ILE A 19 6.42 -1.84 -27.29
C ILE A 19 7.65 -0.94 -27.43
N PRO A 20 7.55 0.26 -28.03
CA PRO A 20 8.64 1.23 -28.04
C PRO A 20 9.10 1.60 -26.63
N ILE A 21 10.42 1.72 -26.41
CA ILE A 21 10.94 2.31 -25.18
C ILE A 21 10.47 3.77 -25.13
N PRO A 22 9.80 4.21 -24.03
CA PRO A 22 9.29 5.58 -23.94
C PRO A 22 10.44 6.59 -23.77
N GLU A 23 10.25 7.79 -24.29
CA GLU A 23 11.18 8.90 -24.13
C GLU A 23 10.74 9.81 -22.98
N PRO A 24 11.63 10.12 -22.01
CA PRO A 24 11.28 11.00 -20.90
C PRO A 24 11.11 12.44 -21.39
N GLY A 25 9.98 13.05 -21.05
CA GLY A 25 9.67 14.45 -21.30
C GLY A 25 10.38 15.43 -20.35
N PRO A 26 10.04 16.73 -20.42
CA PRO A 26 10.59 17.73 -19.49
C PRO A 26 10.27 17.41 -18.03
N GLY A 27 11.33 17.37 -17.18
CA GLY A 27 11.21 17.04 -15.76
C GLY A 27 11.03 15.55 -15.47
N GLU A 28 11.04 14.68 -16.48
CA GLU A 28 10.88 13.24 -16.33
C GLU A 28 12.21 12.49 -16.51
N VAL A 29 12.27 11.28 -16.01
CA VAL A 29 13.38 10.35 -16.20
C VAL A 29 12.86 9.02 -16.74
N LEU A 30 13.68 8.36 -17.55
CA LEU A 30 13.48 6.95 -17.90
C LEU A 30 14.14 6.10 -16.81
N VAL A 31 13.39 5.21 -16.22
CA VAL A 31 13.86 4.26 -15.21
C VAL A 31 13.91 2.86 -15.83
N ARG A 32 15.06 2.20 -15.76
CA ARG A 32 15.13 0.77 -16.01
C ARG A 32 14.63 0.05 -14.74
N VAL A 33 13.53 -0.65 -14.88
CA VAL A 33 12.88 -1.33 -13.76
C VAL A 33 13.73 -2.50 -13.28
N ALA A 34 13.92 -2.60 -11.97
CA ALA A 34 14.55 -3.75 -11.34
C ALA A 34 13.48 -4.73 -10.82
N TYR A 35 12.47 -4.18 -10.12
CA TYR A 35 11.35 -4.94 -9.57
C TYR A 35 10.10 -4.05 -9.50
N CYS A 36 8.93 -4.69 -9.64
CA CYS A 36 7.65 -4.04 -9.41
C CYS A 36 6.68 -4.98 -8.70
N GLY A 37 6.03 -4.53 -7.62
CA GLY A 37 5.08 -5.32 -6.84
C GLY A 37 3.75 -5.57 -7.56
N ILE A 38 3.05 -6.65 -7.16
CA ILE A 38 1.66 -6.94 -7.52
C ILE A 38 0.78 -6.59 -6.32
N CYS A 39 -0.16 -5.67 -6.50
CA CYS A 39 -1.06 -5.16 -5.47
C CYS A 39 -2.53 -5.51 -5.78
N HIS A 40 -3.39 -5.53 -4.76
CA HIS A 40 -4.84 -5.64 -4.95
C HIS A 40 -5.44 -4.47 -5.76
N THR A 41 -4.80 -3.31 -5.78
CA THR A 41 -5.21 -2.18 -6.64
C THR A 41 -5.12 -2.57 -8.12
N ASP A 42 -4.10 -3.34 -8.53
CA ASP A 42 -3.99 -3.83 -9.92
C ASP A 42 -5.17 -4.74 -10.28
N LEU A 43 -5.60 -5.59 -9.33
CA LEU A 43 -6.80 -6.42 -9.47
C LEU A 43 -8.06 -5.57 -9.56
N SER A 44 -8.17 -4.54 -8.74
CA SER A 44 -9.31 -3.62 -8.75
C SER A 44 -9.43 -2.87 -10.08
N VAL A 45 -8.31 -2.61 -10.77
CA VAL A 45 -8.31 -2.05 -12.13
C VAL A 45 -8.82 -3.08 -13.14
N ILE A 46 -8.37 -4.34 -13.04
CA ILE A 46 -8.81 -5.43 -13.93
C ILE A 46 -10.31 -5.69 -13.76
N ASP A 47 -10.80 -5.70 -12.52
CA ASP A 47 -12.21 -5.95 -12.18
C ASP A 47 -13.11 -4.73 -12.40
N GLY A 48 -12.56 -3.56 -12.78
CA GLY A 48 -13.29 -2.31 -13.00
C GLY A 48 -13.78 -1.61 -11.72
N ASN A 49 -13.40 -2.10 -10.52
CA ASN A 49 -13.71 -1.45 -9.23
C ASN A 49 -12.88 -0.17 -9.01
N PHE A 50 -11.72 -0.08 -9.65
CA PHE A 50 -10.88 1.10 -9.73
C PHE A 50 -10.58 1.37 -11.21
N PRO A 51 -11.43 2.13 -11.93
CA PRO A 51 -11.36 2.23 -13.38
C PRO A 51 -10.08 2.93 -13.83
N SER A 52 -9.36 2.31 -14.78
CA SER A 52 -8.32 2.99 -15.55
C SER A 52 -8.97 4.03 -16.47
N GLN A 53 -8.37 5.21 -16.57
CA GLN A 53 -8.78 6.22 -17.55
C GLN A 53 -8.15 5.98 -18.94
N GLN A 54 -7.25 5.01 -19.03
CA GLN A 54 -6.56 4.66 -20.27
C GLN A 54 -7.19 3.42 -20.90
N PRO A 55 -7.42 3.40 -22.23
CA PRO A 55 -7.93 2.22 -22.93
C PRO A 55 -6.93 1.05 -22.88
N VAL A 56 -5.63 1.37 -22.82
CA VAL A 56 -4.53 0.41 -22.69
C VAL A 56 -3.48 0.99 -21.75
N VAL A 57 -3.08 0.24 -20.72
CA VAL A 57 -2.06 0.69 -19.77
C VAL A 57 -1.14 -0.46 -19.36
N THR A 58 0.12 -0.18 -19.13
CA THR A 58 1.03 -1.05 -18.38
C THR A 58 0.76 -0.88 -16.90
N GLN A 59 0.39 -1.95 -16.20
CA GLN A 59 0.11 -1.89 -14.77
C GLN A 59 1.38 -1.91 -13.90
N GLY A 60 1.21 -1.91 -12.58
CA GLY A 60 2.28 -1.96 -11.58
C GLY A 60 2.72 -0.57 -11.11
N HIS A 61 2.53 -0.32 -9.81
CA HIS A 61 2.79 0.97 -9.16
C HIS A 61 3.76 0.88 -7.97
N GLU A 62 4.33 -0.29 -7.71
CA GLU A 62 5.32 -0.52 -6.64
C GLU A 62 6.70 -0.74 -7.25
N THR A 63 7.33 0.32 -7.75
CA THR A 63 8.47 0.20 -8.67
C THR A 63 9.79 0.66 -8.06
N SER A 64 10.82 -0.16 -8.22
CA SER A 64 12.23 0.21 -8.03
C SER A 64 13.03 0.02 -9.30
N GLY A 65 14.06 0.82 -9.49
CA GLY A 65 14.90 0.71 -10.68
C GLY A 65 16.13 1.60 -10.62
N THR A 66 16.74 1.78 -11.79
CA THR A 66 17.89 2.68 -11.98
C THR A 66 17.56 3.70 -13.07
N VAL A 67 17.95 4.95 -12.86
CA VAL A 67 17.83 6.01 -13.88
C VAL A 67 18.62 5.62 -15.11
N ALA A 68 17.95 5.45 -16.24
CA ALA A 68 18.54 5.08 -17.52
C ALA A 68 18.76 6.29 -18.45
N LYS A 69 17.88 7.31 -18.37
CA LYS A 69 17.97 8.53 -19.18
C LYS A 69 17.30 9.69 -18.45
N LEU A 70 17.85 10.90 -18.61
CA LEU A 70 17.26 12.12 -18.08
C LEU A 70 16.54 12.87 -19.20
N GLY A 71 15.33 13.34 -18.92
CA GLY A 71 14.62 14.27 -19.78
C GLY A 71 15.12 15.72 -19.60
N PRO A 72 14.64 16.63 -20.46
CA PRO A 72 15.05 18.04 -20.39
C PRO A 72 14.70 18.67 -19.03
N GLY A 73 15.63 19.46 -18.48
CA GLY A 73 15.41 20.22 -17.24
C GLY A 73 15.49 19.42 -15.93
N VAL A 74 15.78 18.12 -15.99
CA VAL A 74 15.99 17.31 -14.77
C VAL A 74 17.28 17.71 -14.10
N ALA A 75 17.21 17.99 -12.80
CA ALA A 75 18.35 18.29 -11.93
C ALA A 75 18.35 17.39 -10.71
N GLY A 76 19.54 17.19 -10.10
CA GLY A 76 19.69 16.39 -8.87
C GLY A 76 19.72 14.88 -9.09
N TRP A 77 19.59 14.40 -10.31
CA TRP A 77 19.65 12.99 -10.69
C TRP A 77 20.73 12.74 -11.76
N GLN A 78 21.25 11.54 -11.80
CA GLN A 78 22.19 11.08 -12.83
C GLN A 78 21.86 9.66 -13.27
N VAL A 79 22.30 9.29 -14.48
CA VAL A 79 22.19 7.92 -14.98
C VAL A 79 22.93 6.97 -14.04
N GLY A 80 22.29 5.86 -13.69
CA GLY A 80 22.80 4.89 -12.73
C GLY A 80 22.30 5.09 -11.30
N ASP A 81 21.66 6.22 -10.96
CA ASP A 81 21.07 6.40 -9.62
C ASP A 81 20.01 5.33 -9.37
N ARG A 82 20.08 4.70 -8.18
CA ARG A 82 19.09 3.73 -7.70
C ARG A 82 17.89 4.48 -7.13
N VAL A 83 16.68 4.15 -7.60
CA VAL A 83 15.47 4.90 -7.28
C VAL A 83 14.29 4.01 -6.92
N ILE A 84 13.44 4.52 -6.03
CA ILE A 84 12.06 4.11 -5.82
C ILE A 84 11.21 5.11 -6.62
N VAL A 85 10.26 4.59 -7.40
CA VAL A 85 9.28 5.41 -8.12
C VAL A 85 8.00 5.46 -7.29
N GLU A 86 7.58 6.66 -6.91
CA GLU A 86 6.35 6.86 -6.17
C GLU A 86 5.13 6.65 -7.05
N ALA A 87 4.10 5.96 -6.50
CA ALA A 87 2.89 5.61 -7.24
C ALA A 87 2.07 6.84 -7.67
N GLY A 88 2.05 7.88 -6.84
CA GLY A 88 1.30 9.11 -7.09
C GLY A 88 2.10 10.14 -7.88
N LYS A 89 1.51 10.68 -8.96
CA LYS A 89 2.05 11.82 -9.74
C LYS A 89 1.18 13.06 -9.50
N PRO A 90 1.49 13.90 -8.50
CA PRO A 90 0.77 15.15 -8.25
C PRO A 90 1.02 16.17 -9.36
N CYS A 91 0.07 17.08 -9.59
CA CYS A 91 0.17 18.07 -10.66
C CYS A 91 1.10 19.26 -10.38
N HIS A 92 1.60 19.41 -9.16
CA HIS A 92 2.49 20.47 -8.66
C HIS A 92 2.00 21.92 -8.85
N ARG A 93 0.74 22.15 -9.27
CA ARG A 93 0.20 23.49 -9.60
C ARG A 93 -1.14 23.82 -8.94
N CYS A 94 -1.90 22.84 -8.44
CA CYS A 94 -3.15 23.11 -7.74
C CYS A 94 -2.88 23.68 -6.34
N ASP A 95 -3.93 24.21 -5.72
CA ASP A 95 -3.86 24.82 -4.37
C ASP A 95 -3.33 23.88 -3.29
N ARG A 96 -3.61 22.55 -3.40
CA ARG A 96 -3.07 21.53 -2.52
C ARG A 96 -1.56 21.37 -2.70
N CYS A 97 -1.13 21.20 -3.95
CA CYS A 97 0.30 21.04 -4.26
C CYS A 97 1.14 22.25 -3.85
N VAL A 98 0.64 23.47 -4.10
CA VAL A 98 1.35 24.71 -3.72
C VAL A 98 1.54 24.84 -2.21
N ARG A 99 0.65 24.24 -1.41
CA ARG A 99 0.75 24.17 0.06
C ARG A 99 1.57 22.99 0.57
N GLY A 100 2.12 22.14 -0.31
CA GLY A 100 2.88 20.96 0.06
C GLY A 100 2.03 19.72 0.38
N ASP A 101 0.72 19.80 0.22
CA ASP A 101 -0.23 18.70 0.44
C ASP A 101 -0.37 17.85 -0.84
N LEU A 102 0.72 17.18 -1.21
CA LEU A 102 0.83 16.48 -2.49
C LEU A 102 -0.10 15.26 -2.57
N ALA A 103 -0.27 14.51 -1.48
CA ALA A 103 -1.13 13.34 -1.44
C ALA A 103 -2.62 13.67 -1.69
N ASN A 104 -3.03 14.91 -1.41
CA ASN A 104 -4.39 15.39 -1.66
C ASN A 104 -4.48 16.24 -2.94
N CYS A 105 -3.61 16.01 -3.91
CA CYS A 105 -3.62 16.73 -5.19
C CYS A 105 -4.97 16.55 -5.90
N ASN A 106 -5.58 17.67 -6.34
CA ASN A 106 -6.88 17.66 -7.05
C ASN A 106 -6.81 16.98 -8.43
N GLN A 107 -5.62 16.78 -8.96
CA GLN A 107 -5.33 16.16 -10.27
C GLN A 107 -4.28 15.06 -10.10
N MET A 108 -4.40 14.26 -9.04
CA MET A 108 -3.51 13.13 -8.81
C MET A 108 -3.67 12.12 -9.95
N LEU A 109 -2.55 11.69 -10.51
CA LEU A 109 -2.49 10.53 -11.41
C LEU A 109 -1.77 9.39 -10.70
N ILE A 110 -2.23 8.16 -10.94
CA ILE A 110 -1.69 6.95 -10.31
C ILE A 110 -1.00 6.09 -11.38
N MET A 111 0.25 5.76 -11.11
CA MET A 111 1.07 4.87 -11.92
C MET A 111 0.38 3.50 -12.08
N GLY A 112 0.41 2.95 -13.27
CA GLY A 112 -0.24 1.66 -13.56
C GLY A 112 -1.76 1.72 -13.70
N CYS A 113 -2.37 2.91 -13.47
CA CYS A 113 -3.80 3.16 -13.64
C CYS A 113 -4.07 4.28 -14.65
N ASP A 114 -3.48 5.46 -14.42
CA ASP A 114 -3.70 6.65 -15.25
C ASP A 114 -2.59 6.86 -16.29
N TYR A 115 -1.43 6.23 -16.11
CA TYR A 115 -0.30 6.20 -17.02
C TYR A 115 0.52 4.91 -16.82
N ASP A 116 1.37 4.58 -17.79
CA ASP A 116 2.13 3.33 -17.82
C ASP A 116 2.99 3.13 -16.57
N GLY A 117 2.89 1.94 -15.98
CA GLY A 117 3.53 1.52 -14.75
C GLY A 117 4.81 0.69 -14.93
N GLY A 118 5.13 -0.08 -13.90
CA GLY A 118 6.42 -0.77 -13.75
C GLY A 118 6.43 -2.25 -14.16
N TRP A 119 5.33 -2.84 -14.65
CA TRP A 119 5.41 -4.19 -15.23
C TRP A 119 5.93 -4.14 -16.66
N ALA A 120 7.11 -3.58 -16.80
CA ALA A 120 7.85 -3.38 -18.04
C ALA A 120 9.35 -3.24 -17.76
N GLU A 121 10.20 -3.46 -18.78
CA GLU A 121 11.65 -3.26 -18.65
C GLU A 121 12.04 -1.81 -18.34
N TYR A 122 11.22 -0.84 -18.81
CA TYR A 122 11.42 0.58 -18.56
C TYR A 122 10.08 1.26 -18.26
N THR A 123 10.13 2.30 -17.44
CA THR A 123 9.01 3.21 -17.20
C THR A 123 9.49 4.66 -17.13
N VAL A 124 8.57 5.60 -17.35
CA VAL A 124 8.86 7.05 -17.21
C VAL A 124 8.27 7.54 -15.90
N ALA A 125 9.07 8.27 -15.13
CA ALA A 125 8.65 8.86 -13.87
C ALA A 125 9.03 10.35 -13.82
N HIS A 126 8.22 11.16 -13.11
CA HIS A 126 8.57 12.54 -12.83
C HIS A 126 9.72 12.59 -11.80
N SER A 127 10.74 13.42 -12.03
CA SER A 127 11.94 13.47 -11.18
C SER A 127 11.66 13.85 -9.72
N LEU A 128 10.56 14.58 -9.45
CA LEU A 128 10.11 14.90 -8.10
C LEU A 128 9.35 13.76 -7.40
N GLY A 129 8.96 12.71 -8.13
CA GLY A 129 8.35 11.49 -7.61
C GLY A 129 9.36 10.35 -7.47
N LEU A 130 10.63 10.66 -7.25
CA LEU A 130 11.69 9.68 -7.05
C LEU A 130 12.32 9.83 -5.68
N THR A 131 12.53 8.68 -5.03
CA THR A 131 13.32 8.59 -3.79
C THR A 131 14.58 7.77 -4.03
N ARG A 132 15.74 8.26 -3.55
CA ARG A 132 17.01 7.50 -3.62
C ARG A 132 16.95 6.25 -2.78
N VAL A 133 17.43 5.14 -3.33
CA VAL A 133 17.59 3.89 -2.58
C VAL A 133 18.94 3.91 -1.85
N PRO A 134 18.97 3.86 -0.51
CA PRO A 134 20.22 3.71 0.23
C PRO A 134 20.94 2.41 -0.16
N ASP A 135 22.27 2.38 -0.03
CA ASP A 135 23.08 1.23 -0.45
C ASP A 135 22.73 -0.05 0.33
N GLU A 136 22.32 0.10 1.59
CA GLU A 136 21.92 -0.99 2.48
C GLU A 136 20.55 -1.59 2.13
N VAL A 137 19.74 -0.92 1.29
CA VAL A 137 18.40 -1.37 0.90
C VAL A 137 18.47 -2.12 -0.42
N SER A 138 17.97 -3.36 -0.45
CA SER A 138 17.87 -4.14 -1.69
C SER A 138 16.83 -3.53 -2.63
N MET A 139 16.97 -3.75 -3.96
CA MET A 139 15.99 -3.26 -4.94
C MET A 139 14.63 -3.93 -4.78
N GLN A 140 14.58 -5.17 -4.28
CA GLN A 140 13.34 -5.86 -3.95
C GLN A 140 12.60 -5.14 -2.82
N HIS A 141 13.28 -4.84 -1.70
CA HIS A 141 12.67 -4.08 -0.61
C HIS A 141 12.33 -2.66 -1.05
N ALA A 142 13.15 -2.03 -1.88
CA ALA A 142 12.89 -0.70 -2.44
C ALA A 142 11.57 -0.66 -3.23
N ALA A 143 11.25 -1.69 -4.03
CA ALA A 143 10.01 -1.76 -4.79
C ALA A 143 8.78 -1.69 -3.88
N ILE A 144 8.72 -2.52 -2.83
CA ILE A 144 7.56 -2.58 -1.93
C ILE A 144 7.42 -1.36 -1.02
N LEU A 145 8.48 -0.55 -0.86
CA LEU A 145 8.39 0.73 -0.15
C LEU A 145 7.46 1.72 -0.87
N ALA A 146 7.31 1.60 -2.18
CA ALA A 146 6.52 2.53 -3.00
C ALA A 146 5.00 2.49 -2.72
N ASP A 147 4.48 1.41 -2.11
CA ASP A 147 3.06 1.32 -1.71
C ASP A 147 2.84 0.37 -0.53
N ALA A 148 3.23 -0.91 -0.66
CA ALA A 148 2.93 -1.95 0.33
C ALA A 148 3.35 -1.56 1.77
N VAL A 149 4.36 -0.71 1.92
CA VAL A 149 4.86 -0.21 3.22
C VAL A 149 4.47 1.25 3.45
N ALA A 150 4.52 2.11 2.40
CA ALA A 150 4.22 3.53 2.54
C ALA A 150 2.74 3.79 2.83
N THR A 151 1.81 3.07 2.20
CA THR A 151 0.38 3.18 2.49
C THR A 151 0.05 2.79 3.93
N PRO A 152 0.52 1.66 4.51
CA PRO A 152 0.45 1.37 5.94
C PRO A 152 1.05 2.45 6.84
N PHE A 153 2.21 3.00 6.48
CA PHE A 153 2.80 4.11 7.23
C PHE A 153 1.88 5.34 7.24
N GLY A 154 1.37 5.72 6.08
CA GLY A 154 0.41 6.81 5.96
C GLY A 154 -0.86 6.56 6.77
N ALA A 155 -1.41 5.34 6.73
CA ALA A 155 -2.58 4.95 7.50
C ALA A 155 -2.34 5.08 9.01
N VAL A 156 -1.27 4.48 9.52
CA VAL A 156 -0.98 4.41 10.97
C VAL A 156 -0.50 5.77 11.52
N VAL A 157 0.48 6.39 10.83
CA VAL A 157 1.17 7.56 11.37
C VAL A 157 0.46 8.87 11.01
N ARG A 158 -0.02 9.01 9.77
CA ARG A 158 -0.61 10.27 9.26
C ARG A 158 -2.09 10.37 9.55
N THR A 159 -2.87 9.37 9.14
CA THR A 159 -4.33 9.38 9.27
C THR A 159 -4.76 8.90 10.66
N GLY A 160 -4.30 7.74 11.07
CA GLY A 160 -4.57 7.15 12.38
C GLY A 160 -3.92 7.91 13.51
N ARG A 161 -2.80 8.57 13.28
CA ARG A 161 -2.04 9.35 14.29
C ARG A 161 -1.79 8.54 15.56
N VAL A 162 -1.39 7.28 15.36
CA VAL A 162 -1.11 6.36 16.46
C VAL A 162 0.01 6.92 17.34
N SER A 163 -0.24 6.98 18.63
CA SER A 163 0.67 7.51 19.65
C SER A 163 1.13 6.41 20.59
N VAL A 164 2.23 6.64 21.29
CA VAL A 164 2.79 5.71 22.28
C VAL A 164 1.74 5.36 23.34
N GLY A 165 1.53 4.05 23.57
CA GLY A 165 0.62 3.51 24.55
C GLY A 165 -0.84 3.40 24.11
N GLU A 166 -1.21 3.86 22.92
CA GLU A 166 -2.54 3.61 22.36
C GLU A 166 -2.71 2.14 21.97
N SER A 167 -3.88 1.60 22.24
CA SER A 167 -4.29 0.27 21.79
C SER A 167 -4.73 0.29 20.33
N VAL A 168 -4.23 -0.65 19.53
CA VAL A 168 -4.46 -0.70 18.08
C VAL A 168 -5.06 -2.03 17.67
N GLY A 169 -6.11 -2.02 16.85
CA GLY A 169 -6.66 -3.22 16.19
C GLY A 169 -6.54 -3.12 14.68
N ILE A 170 -6.18 -4.23 14.03
CA ILE A 170 -6.00 -4.30 12.57
C ILE A 170 -6.80 -5.48 12.04
N TRP A 171 -7.84 -5.20 11.25
CA TRP A 171 -8.65 -6.19 10.54
C TRP A 171 -8.10 -6.41 9.15
N GLY A 172 -7.72 -7.67 8.85
CA GLY A 172 -7.04 -8.04 7.62
C GLY A 172 -5.53 -7.81 7.71
N VAL A 173 -4.77 -8.83 8.12
CA VAL A 173 -3.31 -8.75 8.26
C VAL A 173 -2.56 -9.43 7.09
N GLY A 174 -3.11 -9.25 5.88
CA GLY A 174 -2.48 -9.61 4.60
C GLY A 174 -1.36 -8.64 4.19
N GLY A 175 -1.31 -8.25 2.91
CA GLY A 175 -0.26 -7.39 2.34
C GLY A 175 -0.06 -6.06 3.07
N LEU A 176 -1.11 -5.25 3.22
CA LEU A 176 -1.03 -3.96 3.92
C LEU A 176 -1.05 -4.13 5.44
N GLY A 177 -1.96 -4.96 5.96
CA GLY A 177 -2.13 -5.12 7.41
C GLY A 177 -0.91 -5.68 8.13
N SER A 178 -0.11 -6.55 7.49
CA SER A 178 1.17 -7.01 8.03
C SER A 178 2.12 -5.83 8.31
N HIS A 179 2.22 -4.90 7.36
CA HIS A 179 3.03 -3.70 7.54
C HIS A 179 2.39 -2.70 8.52
N MET A 180 1.04 -2.65 8.63
CA MET A 180 0.39 -1.85 9.68
C MET A 180 0.76 -2.33 11.08
N VAL A 181 0.86 -3.65 11.32
CA VAL A 181 1.36 -4.21 12.59
C VAL A 181 2.76 -3.66 12.90
N GLN A 182 3.67 -3.71 11.92
CA GLN A 182 5.03 -3.18 12.10
C GLN A 182 5.02 -1.66 12.35
N MET A 183 4.19 -0.90 11.62
CA MET A 183 4.08 0.56 11.81
C MET A 183 3.48 0.92 13.17
N ALA A 184 2.44 0.20 13.64
CA ALA A 184 1.87 0.37 14.96
C ALA A 184 2.92 0.09 16.06
N ARG A 185 3.72 -0.99 15.90
CA ARG A 185 4.81 -1.30 16.81
C ARG A 185 5.87 -0.21 16.84
N LEU A 186 6.30 0.28 15.69
CA LEU A 186 7.26 1.40 15.58
C LEU A 186 6.72 2.69 16.20
N SER A 187 5.40 2.92 16.15
CA SER A 187 4.74 4.07 16.77
C SER A 187 4.57 3.92 18.29
N GLY A 188 4.93 2.75 18.87
CA GLY A 188 4.81 2.49 20.30
C GLY A 188 3.40 2.13 20.77
N ALA A 189 2.55 1.64 19.88
CA ALA A 189 1.22 1.12 20.25
C ALA A 189 1.32 -0.08 21.19
N ALA A 190 0.41 -0.18 22.15
CA ALA A 190 0.28 -1.30 23.09
C ALA A 190 -1.10 -1.32 23.76
N PRO A 191 -1.88 -2.43 23.69
CA PRO A 191 -1.62 -3.62 22.87
C PRO A 191 -1.91 -3.42 21.40
N ILE A 192 -1.31 -4.29 20.54
CA ILE A 192 -1.60 -4.42 19.11
C ILE A 192 -2.38 -5.73 18.91
N VAL A 193 -3.59 -5.64 18.39
CA VAL A 193 -4.50 -6.76 18.12
C VAL A 193 -4.61 -6.96 16.60
N ALA A 194 -4.22 -8.14 16.13
CA ALA A 194 -4.40 -8.56 14.73
C ALA A 194 -5.67 -9.42 14.61
N VAL A 195 -6.51 -9.15 13.62
CA VAL A 195 -7.73 -9.91 13.34
C VAL A 195 -7.76 -10.35 11.87
N ASP A 196 -7.86 -11.65 11.65
CA ASP A 196 -7.94 -12.24 10.30
C ASP A 196 -8.70 -13.57 10.36
N THR A 197 -9.10 -14.12 9.22
CA THR A 197 -9.72 -15.45 9.13
C THR A 197 -8.70 -16.58 8.88
N ASN A 198 -7.45 -16.24 8.55
CA ASN A 198 -6.42 -17.20 8.17
C ASN A 198 -5.41 -17.41 9.31
N PRO A 199 -5.33 -18.63 9.89
CA PRO A 199 -4.44 -18.91 11.02
C PRO A 199 -2.95 -18.64 10.72
N ALA A 200 -2.46 -18.98 9.52
CA ALA A 200 -1.06 -18.76 9.15
C ALA A 200 -0.70 -17.27 9.06
N VAL A 201 -1.67 -16.44 8.64
CA VAL A 201 -1.54 -14.98 8.60
C VAL A 201 -1.51 -14.41 10.02
N LEU A 202 -2.32 -14.96 10.93
CA LEU A 202 -2.34 -14.59 12.34
C LEU A 202 -1.03 -14.93 13.07
N GLU A 203 -0.46 -16.12 12.84
CA GLU A 203 0.85 -16.49 13.37
C GLU A 203 1.95 -15.52 12.90
N ARG A 204 1.93 -15.18 11.63
CA ARG A 204 2.83 -14.18 11.05
C ARG A 204 2.65 -12.81 11.70
N ALA A 205 1.43 -12.35 11.93
CA ALA A 205 1.17 -11.07 12.59
C ALA A 205 1.81 -10.98 13.97
N VAL A 206 1.79 -12.06 14.75
CA VAL A 206 2.50 -12.14 16.05
C VAL A 206 4.00 -12.00 15.85
N SER A 207 4.59 -12.68 14.86
CA SER A 207 6.02 -12.56 14.56
C SER A 207 6.44 -11.15 14.12
N LEU A 208 5.51 -10.39 13.52
CA LEU A 208 5.70 -9.00 13.10
C LEU A 208 5.46 -7.98 14.23
N GLY A 209 4.99 -8.42 15.40
CA GLY A 209 4.88 -7.59 16.60
C GLY A 209 3.46 -7.34 17.10
N ALA A 210 2.45 -8.10 16.65
CA ALA A 210 1.13 -8.10 17.28
C ALA A 210 1.20 -8.78 18.67
N ASP A 211 0.59 -8.17 19.68
CA ASP A 211 0.52 -8.73 21.04
C ASP A 211 -0.56 -9.82 21.13
N TYR A 212 -1.62 -9.67 20.32
CA TYR A 212 -2.72 -10.64 20.23
C TYR A 212 -3.09 -10.88 18.76
N ALA A 213 -3.51 -12.12 18.46
CA ALA A 213 -4.01 -12.50 17.15
C ALA A 213 -5.31 -13.31 17.31
N PHE A 214 -6.38 -12.87 16.67
CA PHE A 214 -7.72 -13.44 16.85
C PHE A 214 -8.36 -13.78 15.50
N ASP A 215 -9.06 -14.92 15.47
CA ASP A 215 -9.88 -15.28 14.31
C ASP A 215 -11.11 -14.35 14.24
N ALA A 216 -11.33 -13.72 13.11
CA ALA A 216 -12.47 -12.84 12.87
C ALA A 216 -13.83 -13.57 12.98
N ARG A 217 -13.84 -14.90 12.91
CA ARG A 217 -15.03 -15.75 13.04
C ARG A 217 -15.30 -16.20 14.47
N ASP A 218 -14.42 -15.87 15.43
CA ASP A 218 -14.61 -16.23 16.84
C ASP A 218 -15.82 -15.48 17.41
N GLU A 219 -16.84 -16.20 17.85
CA GLU A 219 -18.04 -15.62 18.46
C GLU A 219 -17.73 -14.79 19.71
N ASN A 220 -16.58 -15.03 20.34
CA ASN A 220 -16.11 -14.33 21.54
C ASN A 220 -15.11 -13.19 21.20
N LEU A 221 -14.93 -12.83 19.91
CA LEU A 221 -13.92 -11.84 19.47
C LEU A 221 -14.00 -10.55 20.28
N ALA A 222 -15.20 -9.96 20.42
CA ALA A 222 -15.40 -8.71 21.16
C ALA A 222 -15.03 -8.84 22.65
N SER A 223 -15.35 -9.97 23.28
CA SER A 223 -14.99 -10.26 24.67
C SER A 223 -13.48 -10.39 24.85
N ARG A 224 -12.81 -11.09 23.93
CA ARG A 224 -11.35 -11.24 23.95
C ARG A 224 -10.62 -9.92 23.73
N ILE A 225 -11.11 -9.06 22.83
CA ILE A 225 -10.56 -7.71 22.62
C ILE A 225 -10.79 -6.86 23.88
N THR A 226 -11.98 -6.96 24.49
CA THR A 226 -12.30 -6.27 25.75
C THR A 226 -11.33 -6.68 26.86
N GLU A 227 -11.03 -7.98 27.00
CA GLU A 227 -10.05 -8.48 27.95
C GLU A 227 -8.64 -7.95 27.65
N ALA A 228 -8.18 -8.06 26.39
CA ALA A 228 -6.87 -7.58 25.94
C ALA A 228 -6.67 -6.08 26.17
N THR A 229 -7.75 -5.30 26.15
CA THR A 229 -7.75 -3.84 26.37
C THR A 229 -8.22 -3.43 27.78
N GLN A 230 -8.33 -4.37 28.71
CA GLN A 230 -8.76 -4.13 30.10
C GLN A 230 -10.11 -3.38 30.20
N GLY A 231 -11.05 -3.71 29.32
CA GLY A 231 -12.38 -3.12 29.27
C GLY A 231 -12.52 -1.80 28.53
N LYS A 232 -11.43 -1.25 27.99
CA LYS A 232 -11.43 0.09 27.36
C LYS A 232 -11.85 0.09 25.88
N GLY A 233 -11.67 -1.04 25.17
CA GLY A 233 -11.73 -1.11 23.71
C GLY A 233 -10.46 -0.56 23.08
N LEU A 234 -10.42 -0.51 21.75
CA LEU A 234 -9.26 -0.10 20.96
C LEU A 234 -9.30 1.39 20.64
N ASP A 235 -8.23 2.11 20.96
CA ASP A 235 -8.13 3.56 20.69
C ASP A 235 -8.14 3.84 19.19
N VAL A 236 -7.48 2.97 18.41
CA VAL A 236 -7.44 3.06 16.95
C VAL A 236 -7.69 1.70 16.35
N THR A 237 -8.59 1.65 15.37
CA THR A 237 -8.83 0.45 14.58
C THR A 237 -8.57 0.73 13.10
N PHE A 238 -8.08 -0.28 12.38
CA PHE A 238 -7.82 -0.21 10.96
C PHE A 238 -8.60 -1.33 10.26
N ASP A 239 -9.39 -0.97 9.25
CA ASP A 239 -10.00 -1.93 8.35
C ASP A 239 -9.21 -1.97 7.03
N ALA A 240 -8.37 -3.00 6.87
CA ALA A 240 -7.59 -3.25 5.66
C ALA A 240 -8.29 -4.25 4.71
N VAL A 241 -9.50 -4.70 5.04
CA VAL A 241 -10.32 -5.62 4.23
C VAL A 241 -11.30 -4.86 3.36
N GLY A 242 -12.00 -3.87 3.94
CA GLY A 242 -13.01 -3.06 3.27
C GLY A 242 -14.36 -3.76 3.07
N ARG A 243 -14.71 -4.77 3.87
CA ARG A 243 -16.00 -5.46 3.81
C ARG A 243 -16.92 -5.01 4.95
N ASN A 244 -18.24 -5.11 4.73
CA ASN A 244 -19.22 -4.78 5.78
C ASN A 244 -18.93 -5.49 7.11
N ALA A 245 -18.55 -6.76 7.06
CA ALA A 245 -18.28 -7.55 8.27
C ALA A 245 -17.04 -7.04 9.03
N SER A 246 -15.93 -6.78 8.35
CA SER A 246 -14.70 -6.26 8.97
C SER A 246 -14.91 -4.84 9.50
N PHE A 247 -15.61 -4.00 8.74
CA PHE A 247 -15.98 -2.65 9.18
C PHE A 247 -16.79 -2.67 10.47
N GLN A 248 -17.85 -3.49 10.56
CA GLN A 248 -18.70 -3.58 11.74
C GLN A 248 -17.91 -4.05 12.95
N GLN A 249 -17.15 -5.14 12.80
CA GLN A 249 -16.31 -5.63 13.88
C GLN A 249 -15.30 -4.59 14.36
N ALA A 250 -14.62 -3.90 13.43
CA ALA A 250 -13.66 -2.85 13.78
C ALA A 250 -14.33 -1.67 14.47
N LEU A 251 -15.49 -1.21 13.98
CA LEU A 251 -16.25 -0.12 14.58
C LEU A 251 -16.78 -0.48 15.97
N GLU A 252 -17.33 -1.67 16.16
CA GLU A 252 -17.82 -2.15 17.46
C GLU A 252 -16.71 -2.16 18.51
N ASN A 253 -15.53 -2.66 18.15
CA ASN A 253 -14.38 -2.78 19.04
C ASN A 253 -13.56 -1.48 19.21
N THR A 254 -13.86 -0.43 18.43
CA THR A 254 -13.28 0.90 18.63
C THR A 254 -13.80 1.49 19.94
N ALA A 255 -12.92 1.98 20.79
CA ALA A 255 -13.25 2.61 22.06
C ALA A 255 -14.13 3.85 21.88
N ARG A 256 -14.80 4.29 22.95
CA ARG A 256 -15.46 5.59 22.97
C ARG A 256 -14.45 6.70 22.69
N SER A 257 -14.79 7.60 21.78
CA SER A 257 -13.90 8.66 21.27
C SER A 257 -12.66 8.15 20.50
N GLY A 258 -12.57 6.85 20.22
CA GLY A 258 -11.57 6.25 19.37
C GLY A 258 -11.82 6.53 17.87
N ARG A 259 -10.96 6.03 17.02
CA ARG A 259 -11.01 6.26 15.58
C ARG A 259 -10.82 4.99 14.78
N LEU A 260 -11.70 4.79 13.80
CA LEU A 260 -11.59 3.75 12.77
C LEU A 260 -11.01 4.35 11.50
N VAL A 261 -9.95 3.77 10.98
CA VAL A 261 -9.33 4.16 9.70
C VAL A 261 -9.67 3.12 8.63
N LEU A 262 -10.33 3.56 7.56
CA LEU A 262 -10.67 2.72 6.41
C LEU A 262 -9.52 2.76 5.40
N VAL A 263 -8.98 1.61 5.08
CA VAL A 263 -7.83 1.45 4.16
C VAL A 263 -8.18 0.47 3.04
N GLY A 264 -8.88 -0.62 3.36
CA GLY A 264 -9.39 -1.57 2.37
C GLY A 264 -10.46 -0.94 1.49
N LEU A 265 -10.41 -1.23 0.19
CA LEU A 265 -11.37 -0.73 -0.80
C LEU A 265 -12.27 -1.86 -1.29
N SER A 266 -13.57 -1.62 -1.35
CA SER A 266 -14.56 -2.52 -1.94
C SER A 266 -15.80 -1.75 -2.41
N ALA A 267 -16.75 -2.46 -3.02
CA ALA A 267 -18.06 -1.91 -3.39
C ALA A 267 -19.09 -2.00 -2.24
N ASP A 268 -18.69 -2.48 -1.06
CA ASP A 268 -19.60 -2.62 0.08
C ASP A 268 -20.05 -1.25 0.61
N SER A 269 -21.26 -1.20 1.17
CA SER A 269 -21.84 0.01 1.78
C SER A 269 -22.06 -0.24 3.28
N PRO A 270 -21.07 0.05 4.13
CA PRO A 270 -21.15 -0.22 5.56
C PRO A 270 -22.16 0.69 6.26
N SER A 271 -22.80 0.17 7.32
CA SER A 271 -23.76 0.92 8.14
C SER A 271 -23.09 1.50 9.40
N LEU A 272 -23.44 2.74 9.75
CA LEU A 272 -23.01 3.39 10.99
C LEU A 272 -23.93 3.08 12.17
N GLY A 273 -25.03 2.34 11.96
CA GLY A 273 -26.12 2.26 12.95
C GLY A 273 -26.95 3.54 12.99
N THR A 274 -27.54 3.85 14.12
CA THR A 274 -28.31 5.08 14.30
C THR A 274 -27.39 6.29 14.54
N THR A 275 -27.82 7.49 14.13
CA THR A 275 -27.08 8.74 14.41
C THR A 275 -26.96 9.00 15.92
N SER A 276 -27.93 8.56 16.73
CA SER A 276 -27.90 8.68 18.19
C SER A 276 -26.80 7.81 18.80
N GLU A 277 -26.71 6.53 18.42
CA GLU A 277 -25.67 5.61 18.90
C GLU A 277 -24.29 6.09 18.49
N PHE A 278 -24.12 6.43 17.21
CA PHE A 278 -22.85 6.93 16.71
C PHE A 278 -22.43 8.24 17.38
N GLY A 279 -23.37 9.20 17.54
CA GLY A 279 -23.12 10.48 18.20
C GLY A 279 -22.72 10.33 19.67
N VAL A 280 -23.40 9.46 20.43
CA VAL A 280 -23.06 9.18 21.83
C VAL A 280 -21.70 8.50 21.96
N SER A 281 -21.32 7.66 21.01
CA SER A 281 -20.02 6.97 21.02
C SER A 281 -18.83 7.92 20.83
N ARG A 282 -19.05 9.07 20.17
CA ARG A 282 -18.01 10.04 19.78
C ARG A 282 -16.89 9.43 18.95
N LYS A 283 -17.11 8.27 18.33
CA LYS A 283 -16.14 7.63 17.45
C LYS A 283 -15.91 8.48 16.19
N GLN A 284 -14.74 8.36 15.62
CA GLN A 284 -14.39 8.98 14.33
C GLN A 284 -14.19 7.89 13.29
N ILE A 285 -14.58 8.18 12.04
CA ILE A 285 -14.27 7.34 10.89
C ILE A 285 -13.47 8.19 9.92
N LEU A 286 -12.29 7.70 9.58
CA LEU A 286 -11.32 8.40 8.74
C LEU A 286 -11.04 7.55 7.49
N ALA A 287 -11.15 8.14 6.31
CA ALA A 287 -10.72 7.49 5.08
C ALA A 287 -9.21 7.67 4.90
N HIS A 288 -8.55 6.65 4.37
CA HIS A 288 -7.13 6.70 4.02
C HIS A 288 -6.89 6.15 2.62
N LEU A 289 -6.06 6.84 1.85
CA LEU A 289 -5.59 6.40 0.54
C LEU A 289 -4.17 6.91 0.30
N GLY A 290 -3.26 6.00 -0.05
CA GLY A 290 -1.89 6.34 -0.42
C GLY A 290 -1.03 6.86 0.75
N TYR A 291 -0.12 7.77 0.45
CA TYR A 291 0.91 8.27 1.38
C TYR A 291 1.45 9.63 0.91
N GLN A 292 2.24 10.29 1.75
CA GLN A 292 3.00 11.48 1.34
C GLN A 292 4.33 11.03 0.70
N ASN A 293 4.78 11.73 -0.35
CA ASN A 293 6.04 11.42 -1.04
C ASN A 293 7.24 11.33 -0.08
N SER A 294 7.27 12.20 0.94
CA SER A 294 8.33 12.18 1.97
C SER A 294 8.38 10.89 2.81
N ASP A 295 7.29 10.13 2.85
CA ASP A 295 7.18 8.93 3.69
C ASP A 295 8.09 7.81 3.17
N VAL A 296 8.24 7.71 1.84
CA VAL A 296 9.12 6.71 1.20
C VAL A 296 10.58 6.88 1.63
N ALA A 297 11.07 8.13 1.68
CA ALA A 297 12.43 8.43 2.12
C ALA A 297 12.63 8.12 3.60
N ILE A 298 11.63 8.38 4.46
CA ILE A 298 11.65 8.01 5.88
C ILE A 298 11.77 6.49 6.02
N LEU A 299 10.93 5.75 5.29
CA LEU A 299 10.90 4.29 5.34
C LEU A 299 12.19 3.66 4.82
N ALA A 300 12.72 4.15 3.70
CA ALA A 300 14.01 3.71 3.18
C ALA A 300 15.14 3.91 4.22
N GLY A 301 15.12 5.04 4.93
CA GLY A 301 16.04 5.30 6.02
C GLY A 301 15.84 4.39 7.25
N LEU A 302 14.61 3.96 7.57
CA LEU A 302 14.33 3.00 8.64
C LEU A 302 14.85 1.60 8.29
N VAL A 303 14.63 1.16 7.04
CA VAL A 303 15.16 -0.12 6.55
C VAL A 303 16.68 -0.12 6.55
N ALA A 304 17.32 0.94 6.03
CA ALA A 304 18.77 1.07 5.99
C ALA A 304 19.43 1.02 7.39
N ARG A 305 18.71 1.48 8.42
CA ARG A 305 19.19 1.45 9.82
C ARG A 305 18.76 0.20 10.58
N GLY A 306 18.15 -0.79 9.93
CA GLY A 306 17.65 -2.02 10.59
C GLY A 306 16.53 -1.78 11.60
N ARG A 307 15.79 -0.66 11.47
CA ARG A 307 14.63 -0.34 12.34
C ARG A 307 13.32 -0.86 11.80
N LEU A 308 13.25 -1.16 10.52
CA LEU A 308 12.14 -1.81 9.84
C LEU A 308 12.68 -3.03 9.11
N ASP A 309 12.20 -4.20 9.51
CA ASP A 309 12.58 -5.48 8.89
C ASP A 309 11.53 -5.89 7.85
N LEU A 310 11.94 -6.02 6.60
CA LEU A 310 11.12 -6.44 5.48
C LEU A 310 11.46 -7.86 4.98
N SER A 311 12.24 -8.62 5.74
CA SER A 311 12.72 -9.95 5.34
C SER A 311 11.59 -10.96 5.04
N GLN A 312 10.43 -10.81 5.69
CA GLN A 312 9.24 -11.64 5.45
C GLN A 312 8.28 -11.03 4.42
N SER A 313 8.54 -9.83 3.92
CA SER A 313 7.56 -9.07 3.13
C SER A 313 7.42 -9.56 1.68
N ILE A 314 8.46 -10.18 1.14
CA ILE A 314 8.47 -10.67 -0.25
C ILE A 314 8.28 -12.18 -0.23
N SER A 315 7.15 -12.63 -0.74
CA SER A 315 6.78 -14.05 -0.75
C SER A 315 7.30 -14.77 -1.99
N GLU A 316 7.39 -14.06 -3.11
CA GLU A 316 7.84 -14.62 -4.38
C GLU A 316 8.32 -13.54 -5.35
N ILE A 317 9.17 -13.94 -6.31
CA ILE A 317 9.59 -13.13 -7.46
C ILE A 317 9.27 -13.91 -8.72
N VAL A 318 8.52 -13.31 -9.64
CA VAL A 318 8.15 -13.90 -10.92
C VAL A 318 8.72 -13.08 -12.08
N PRO A 319 9.12 -13.70 -13.20
CA PRO A 319 9.49 -12.96 -14.41
C PRO A 319 8.25 -12.29 -15.03
N LEU A 320 8.47 -11.27 -15.87
CA LEU A 320 7.40 -10.47 -16.49
C LEU A 320 6.36 -11.32 -17.24
N ASP A 321 6.78 -12.37 -17.94
CA ASP A 321 5.88 -13.27 -18.67
C ASP A 321 5.01 -14.16 -17.77
N GLN A 322 5.28 -14.19 -16.47
CA GLN A 322 4.48 -14.89 -15.47
C GLN A 322 3.64 -13.95 -14.59
N VAL A 323 3.52 -12.68 -14.95
CA VAL A 323 2.74 -11.70 -14.17
C VAL A 323 1.28 -12.16 -13.96
N ALA A 324 0.64 -12.74 -14.98
CA ALA A 324 -0.72 -13.28 -14.87
C ALA A 324 -0.81 -14.40 -13.83
N ALA A 325 0.18 -15.31 -13.78
CA ALA A 325 0.23 -16.36 -12.76
C ALA A 325 0.46 -15.78 -11.35
N GLY A 326 1.25 -14.71 -11.23
CA GLY A 326 1.43 -13.96 -9.97
C GLY A 326 0.12 -13.33 -9.49
N ILE A 327 -0.66 -12.74 -10.40
CA ILE A 327 -2.00 -12.21 -10.14
C ILE A 327 -2.92 -13.32 -9.63
N ASP A 328 -3.00 -14.45 -10.33
CA ASP A 328 -3.84 -15.59 -9.94
C ASP A 328 -3.50 -16.12 -8.53
N ARG A 329 -2.21 -16.20 -8.18
CA ARG A 329 -1.78 -16.59 -6.82
C ARG A 329 -2.21 -15.60 -5.76
N LEU A 330 -2.12 -14.30 -6.06
CA LEU A 330 -2.59 -13.27 -5.13
C LEU A 330 -4.11 -13.37 -4.93
N VAL A 331 -4.89 -13.58 -6.00
CA VAL A 331 -6.35 -13.75 -5.94
C VAL A 331 -6.72 -14.98 -5.09
N ARG A 332 -6.05 -16.12 -5.33
CA ARG A 332 -6.32 -17.37 -4.62
C ARG A 332 -5.70 -17.43 -3.22
N GLN A 333 -4.90 -16.43 -2.84
CA GLN A 333 -4.14 -16.40 -1.58
C GLN A 333 -3.24 -17.64 -1.40
N GLU A 334 -2.72 -18.20 -2.50
CA GLU A 334 -1.85 -19.38 -2.46
C GLU A 334 -0.54 -19.07 -1.73
N GLY A 335 -0.28 -19.81 -0.63
CA GLY A 335 0.89 -19.55 0.23
C GLY A 335 0.78 -18.30 1.10
N ASN A 336 -0.39 -17.66 1.14
CA ASN A 336 -0.64 -16.45 1.95
C ASN A 336 0.36 -15.32 1.66
N PRO A 337 0.50 -14.84 0.40
CA PRO A 337 1.54 -13.90 0.04
C PRO A 337 1.32 -12.55 0.73
N ILE A 338 2.42 -11.93 1.21
CA ILE A 338 2.42 -10.51 1.59
C ILE A 338 2.58 -9.68 0.32
N ARG A 339 3.67 -9.94 -0.43
CA ARG A 339 3.87 -9.30 -1.73
C ARG A 339 4.58 -10.25 -2.71
N ILE A 340 4.10 -10.24 -3.95
CA ILE A 340 4.74 -10.90 -5.09
C ILE A 340 5.39 -9.80 -5.94
N LEU A 341 6.64 -9.99 -6.34
CA LEU A 341 7.36 -9.06 -7.21
C LEU A 341 7.42 -9.59 -8.63
N VAL A 342 7.28 -8.70 -9.60
CA VAL A 342 7.60 -8.92 -11.01
C VAL A 342 9.03 -8.42 -11.25
N GLN A 343 9.84 -9.25 -11.90
CA GLN A 343 11.15 -8.87 -12.43
C GLN A 343 11.07 -8.85 -13.95
N PRO A 344 11.10 -7.67 -14.57
CA PRO A 344 11.06 -7.53 -16.02
C PRO A 344 12.28 -8.07 -16.76
#